data_e3093f33f8cb623ca8389666af9fe3ba
#
_entry.id   e3093f33f8cb623ca8389666af9fe3ba
#
_cell.length_a   1.000
_cell.length_b   1.000
_cell.length_c   1.000
_cell.angle_alpha   90.00
_cell.angle_beta   90.00
_cell.angle_gamma   90.00
#
_symmetry.space_group_name_H-M   'P 1'
#
loop_
_entity.id
_entity.type
_entity.pdbx_description
1 polymer ?
#
loop_
_entity_poly.entity_id
_entity_poly.type
_entity_poly.pdbx_seq_one_letter_code
_entity_poly.pdbx_strand_id
1 'polypeptide(L)'
;MAIYNTGSDSANTMVRAFLTKIGESYLNHSFNTGSGKGKEIWHGIKMKFESKCAFCGKEFNELTIEHLVMFNRKECGLHHPGNVVPSCKSCNKRTRDKESKEYVDWIKHLETKCDSSEEFEIRKEKIISHINSENYPKLTEDEKNALKAVAESLYERISNELSKSIDLFKKIDATLVKGTK
;
A
#
# COMPACT_ATOMS: atom_id res chain seq x y z
N MET A 1 15.98 5.49 0.11
CA MET A 1 15.40 6.29 1.21
C MET A 1 14.24 7.08 0.63
N ALA A 2 13.06 7.00 1.21
CA ALA A 2 11.94 7.79 0.74
C ALA A 2 12.19 9.27 1.09
N ILE A 3 12.12 10.14 0.10
CA ILE A 3 12.27 11.59 0.30
C ILE A 3 10.88 12.12 0.64
N TYR A 4 10.66 12.53 1.87
CA TYR A 4 9.41 13.15 2.32
C TYR A 4 9.51 14.67 2.05
N ASN A 5 9.06 15.09 0.87
CA ASN A 5 9.20 16.46 0.42
C ASN A 5 8.02 17.36 0.81
N THR A 6 6.89 16.78 1.23
CA THR A 6 5.66 17.55 1.51
C THR A 6 4.94 17.04 2.76
N GLY A 7 4.09 17.89 3.34
CA GLY A 7 3.18 17.47 4.42
C GLY A 7 2.23 16.34 4.02
N SER A 8 1.85 16.30 2.74
CA SER A 8 1.06 15.23 2.15
C SER A 8 1.78 13.87 2.21
N ASP A 9 3.09 13.83 1.96
CA ASP A 9 3.86 12.58 2.02
C ASP A 9 3.94 12.04 3.45
N SER A 10 4.15 12.92 4.44
CA SER A 10 4.14 12.55 5.85
C SER A 10 2.78 12.03 6.30
N ALA A 11 1.70 12.71 5.91
CA ALA A 11 0.34 12.30 6.22
C ALA A 11 -0.02 10.95 5.57
N ASN A 12 0.34 10.73 4.31
CA ASN A 12 0.15 9.44 3.64
C ASN A 12 0.97 8.31 4.29
N THR A 13 2.16 8.62 4.83
CA THR A 13 2.97 7.64 5.57
C THR A 13 2.28 7.23 6.86
N MET A 14 1.69 8.18 7.58
CA MET A 14 0.94 7.87 8.80
C MET A 14 -0.32 7.04 8.51
N VAL A 15 -1.04 7.34 7.43
CA VAL A 15 -2.17 6.51 6.97
C VAL A 15 -1.71 5.07 6.68
N ARG A 16 -0.59 4.89 5.99
CA ARG A 16 -0.06 3.54 5.74
C ARG A 16 0.34 2.83 7.04
N ALA A 17 0.94 3.54 7.99
CA ALA A 17 1.24 2.96 9.30
C ALA A 17 -0.03 2.50 10.03
N PHE A 18 -1.09 3.29 9.98
CA PHE A 18 -2.41 2.92 10.51
C PHE A 18 -2.95 1.65 9.82
N LEU A 19 -3.00 1.62 8.50
CA LEU A 19 -3.49 0.46 7.74
C LEU A 19 -2.62 -0.80 7.96
N THR A 20 -1.32 -0.63 8.21
CA THR A 20 -0.45 -1.72 8.64
C THR A 20 -0.88 -2.27 10.00
N LYS A 21 -1.12 -1.40 10.99
CA LYS A 21 -1.54 -1.84 12.33
C LYS A 21 -2.90 -2.53 12.33
N ILE A 22 -3.83 -2.06 11.52
CA ILE A 22 -5.11 -2.76 11.33
C ILE A 22 -4.88 -4.14 10.67
N GLY A 23 -4.04 -4.24 9.64
CA GLY A 23 -3.68 -5.53 9.04
C GLY A 23 -3.05 -6.51 10.04
N GLU A 24 -2.12 -6.03 10.86
CA GLU A 24 -1.46 -6.80 11.91
C GLU A 24 -2.44 -7.28 12.99
N SER A 25 -3.49 -6.52 13.30
CA SER A 25 -4.51 -6.93 14.29
C SER A 25 -5.31 -8.16 13.83
N TYR A 26 -5.54 -8.32 12.55
CA TYR A 26 -6.16 -9.53 12.00
C TYR A 26 -5.21 -10.73 11.95
N LEU A 27 -3.89 -10.49 11.92
CA LEU A 27 -2.87 -11.54 11.91
C LEU A 27 -2.45 -12.01 13.31
N ASN A 28 -2.74 -11.22 14.35
CA ASN A 28 -2.19 -11.37 15.70
C ASN A 28 -0.65 -11.34 15.77
N HIS A 29 0.02 -10.79 14.77
CA HIS A 29 1.47 -10.58 14.73
C HIS A 29 1.86 -9.48 13.73
N SER A 30 3.10 -9.01 13.82
CA SER A 30 3.66 -8.04 12.86
C SER A 30 3.91 -8.68 11.50
N PHE A 31 3.62 -7.91 10.43
CA PHE A 31 3.94 -8.27 9.06
C PHE A 31 4.98 -7.30 8.47
N ASN A 32 6.18 -7.31 9.03
CA ASN A 32 7.33 -6.58 8.47
C ASN A 32 8.07 -7.49 7.48
N THR A 33 7.93 -7.23 6.19
CA THR A 33 8.53 -8.06 5.12
C THR A 33 10.07 -7.96 5.05
N GLY A 34 10.69 -7.04 5.79
CA GLY A 34 12.14 -6.88 5.88
C GLY A 34 12.80 -7.67 7.02
N SER A 35 12.04 -8.13 8.03
CA SER A 35 12.60 -8.78 9.21
C SER A 35 11.63 -9.76 9.87
N GLY A 36 12.19 -10.67 10.70
CA GLY A 36 11.44 -11.61 11.54
C GLY A 36 10.43 -12.46 10.75
N LYS A 37 9.35 -12.83 11.41
CA LYS A 37 8.27 -13.66 10.84
C LYS A 37 7.67 -13.10 9.55
N GLY A 38 7.55 -11.77 9.45
CA GLY A 38 7.02 -11.13 8.24
C GLY A 38 7.91 -11.35 7.01
N LYS A 39 9.24 -11.38 7.18
CA LYS A 39 10.18 -11.73 6.11
C LYS A 39 10.03 -13.18 5.65
N GLU A 40 9.81 -14.11 6.59
CA GLU A 40 9.58 -15.53 6.27
C GLU A 40 8.27 -15.70 5.50
N ILE A 41 7.19 -15.05 5.94
CA ILE A 41 5.90 -15.05 5.25
C ILE A 41 6.06 -14.48 3.84
N TRP A 42 6.74 -13.34 3.69
CA TRP A 42 7.00 -12.75 2.37
C TRP A 42 7.81 -13.67 1.47
N HIS A 43 8.80 -14.38 2.02
CA HIS A 43 9.53 -15.40 1.27
C HIS A 43 8.61 -16.53 0.81
N GLY A 44 7.75 -17.04 1.71
CA GLY A 44 6.74 -18.05 1.39
C GLY A 44 5.79 -17.60 0.27
N ILE A 45 5.32 -16.34 0.32
CA ILE A 45 4.49 -15.77 -0.76
C ILE A 45 5.24 -15.78 -2.09
N LYS A 46 6.50 -15.34 -2.13
CA LYS A 46 7.30 -15.39 -3.37
C LYS A 46 7.43 -16.81 -3.91
N MET A 47 7.63 -17.81 -3.04
CA MET A 47 7.70 -19.21 -3.44
C MET A 47 6.38 -19.74 -4.00
N LYS A 48 5.23 -19.37 -3.42
CA LYS A 48 3.89 -19.67 -3.99
C LYS A 48 3.73 -19.16 -5.42
N PHE A 49 4.35 -18.04 -5.74
CA PHE A 49 4.40 -17.46 -7.09
C PHE A 49 5.64 -17.86 -7.89
N GLU A 50 6.37 -18.94 -7.47
CA GLU A 50 7.54 -19.46 -8.16
C GLU A 50 8.65 -18.43 -8.38
N SER A 51 8.76 -17.44 -7.48
CA SER A 51 9.63 -16.27 -7.61
C SER A 51 9.41 -15.46 -8.89
N LYS A 52 8.19 -15.49 -9.44
CA LYS A 52 7.78 -14.75 -10.62
C LYS A 52 6.86 -13.58 -10.26
N CYS A 53 6.81 -12.60 -11.14
CA CYS A 53 5.83 -11.51 -11.02
C CYS A 53 4.42 -12.08 -11.19
N ALA A 54 3.52 -11.79 -10.22
CA ALA A 54 2.15 -12.29 -10.24
C ALA A 54 1.34 -11.79 -11.46
N PHE A 55 1.72 -10.64 -12.02
CA PHE A 55 1.02 -10.02 -13.15
C PHE A 55 1.55 -10.49 -14.51
N CYS A 56 2.85 -10.35 -14.80
CA CYS A 56 3.39 -10.70 -16.11
C CYS A 56 4.01 -12.10 -16.18
N GLY A 57 4.06 -12.86 -15.08
CA GLY A 57 4.58 -14.23 -15.03
C GLY A 57 6.08 -14.38 -15.24
N LYS A 58 6.84 -13.29 -15.45
CA LYS A 58 8.27 -13.30 -15.72
C LYS A 58 9.08 -13.37 -14.43
N GLU A 59 10.25 -13.99 -14.50
CA GLU A 59 11.22 -14.02 -13.42
C GLU A 59 11.98 -12.70 -13.32
N PHE A 60 12.29 -12.28 -12.08
CA PHE A 60 13.11 -11.10 -11.80
C PHE A 60 13.98 -11.35 -10.58
N ASN A 61 15.19 -10.83 -10.56
CA ASN A 61 16.10 -10.90 -9.42
C ASN A 61 15.52 -10.20 -8.18
N GLU A 62 14.77 -9.11 -8.40
CA GLU A 62 14.09 -8.36 -7.34
C GLU A 62 12.61 -8.26 -7.64
N LEU A 63 11.80 -8.78 -6.71
CA LEU A 63 10.36 -8.61 -6.72
C LEU A 63 9.96 -7.68 -5.57
N THR A 64 9.13 -6.71 -5.88
CA THR A 64 8.55 -5.75 -4.94
C THR A 64 7.17 -6.23 -4.50
N ILE A 65 6.67 -5.66 -3.41
CA ILE A 65 5.32 -5.88 -2.93
C ILE A 65 4.36 -5.01 -3.75
N GLU A 66 3.33 -5.63 -4.31
CA GLU A 66 2.15 -4.93 -4.84
C GLU A 66 0.93 -5.28 -4.00
N HIS A 67 0.12 -4.29 -3.66
CA HIS A 67 -1.13 -4.48 -2.92
C HIS A 67 -2.30 -4.62 -3.89
N LEU A 68 -3.06 -5.70 -3.78
CA LEU A 68 -4.23 -5.96 -4.64
C LEU A 68 -5.33 -4.93 -4.41
N VAL A 69 -5.72 -4.70 -3.16
CA VAL A 69 -6.48 -3.50 -2.74
C VAL A 69 -5.45 -2.45 -2.35
N MET A 70 -5.52 -1.27 -2.96
CA MET A 70 -4.48 -0.25 -2.83
C MET A 70 -4.28 0.21 -1.40
N PHE A 71 -3.02 0.22 -0.97
CA PHE A 71 -2.56 0.61 0.37
C PHE A 71 -2.48 2.13 0.50
N ASN A 72 -3.66 2.76 0.49
CA ASN A 72 -3.81 4.22 0.52
C ASN A 72 -5.10 4.61 1.27
N ARG A 73 -5.30 5.92 1.53
CA ARG A 73 -6.44 6.45 2.27
C ARG A 73 -7.80 6.31 1.57
N LYS A 74 -7.82 6.14 0.25
CA LYS A 74 -9.07 6.05 -0.52
C LYS A 74 -9.64 4.64 -0.54
N GLU A 75 -8.76 3.66 -0.77
CA GLU A 75 -9.15 2.26 -0.92
C GLU A 75 -8.96 1.46 0.36
N CYS A 76 -8.13 1.98 1.29
CA CYS A 76 -7.89 1.40 2.61
C CYS A 76 -7.48 -0.08 2.60
N GLY A 77 -6.76 -0.51 1.56
CA GLY A 77 -6.17 -1.84 1.53
C GLY A 77 -5.23 -2.04 2.70
N LEU A 78 -5.36 -3.16 3.41
CA LEU A 78 -4.52 -3.46 4.58
C LEU A 78 -3.18 -4.04 4.15
N HIS A 79 -2.12 -3.74 4.91
CA HIS A 79 -0.84 -4.45 4.77
C HIS A 79 -0.94 -5.81 5.44
N HIS A 80 -1.31 -6.81 4.65
CA HIS A 80 -1.65 -8.16 5.09
C HIS A 80 -1.17 -9.17 4.04
N PRO A 81 -0.70 -10.38 4.42
CA PRO A 81 -0.25 -11.39 3.46
C PRO A 81 -1.22 -11.63 2.30
N GLY A 82 -2.51 -11.74 2.57
CA GLY A 82 -3.54 -11.97 1.55
C GLY A 82 -3.85 -10.77 0.65
N ASN A 83 -3.28 -9.58 0.92
CA ASN A 83 -3.40 -8.41 0.06
C ASN A 83 -2.13 -8.09 -0.72
N VAL A 84 -1.07 -8.88 -0.57
CA VAL A 84 0.21 -8.60 -1.22
C VAL A 84 0.63 -9.73 -2.15
N VAL A 85 1.14 -9.36 -3.32
CA VAL A 85 1.69 -10.29 -4.30
C VAL A 85 3.06 -9.81 -4.78
N PRO A 86 3.95 -10.73 -5.23
CA PRO A 86 5.22 -10.35 -5.82
C PRO A 86 5.00 -9.69 -7.19
N SER A 87 5.61 -8.54 -7.39
CA SER A 87 5.50 -7.79 -8.63
C SER A 87 6.84 -7.23 -9.09
N CYS A 88 7.10 -7.20 -10.38
CA CYS A 88 8.24 -6.49 -10.92
C CYS A 88 8.00 -4.97 -10.92
N LYS A 89 9.05 -4.17 -11.01
CA LYS A 89 8.97 -2.70 -10.98
C LYS A 89 8.03 -2.09 -12.04
N SER A 90 7.90 -2.72 -13.21
CA SER A 90 7.00 -2.25 -14.26
C SER A 90 5.53 -2.58 -14.00
N CYS A 91 5.24 -3.74 -13.43
CA CYS A 91 3.88 -4.14 -13.06
C CYS A 91 3.42 -3.49 -11.75
N ASN A 92 4.33 -3.10 -10.87
CA ASN A 92 4.04 -2.34 -9.64
C ASN A 92 3.79 -0.83 -9.93
N LYS A 93 3.26 -0.53 -11.11
CA LYS A 93 2.85 0.82 -11.53
C LYS A 93 1.44 0.75 -12.07
N ARG A 94 0.50 0.62 -11.15
CA ARG A 94 -0.92 0.57 -11.51
C ARG A 94 -1.36 1.94 -12.04
N THR A 95 -2.04 1.94 -13.18
CA THR A 95 -2.57 3.16 -13.78
C THR A 95 -3.80 3.65 -13.02
N ARG A 96 -4.11 4.93 -13.20
CA ARG A 96 -5.37 5.50 -12.72
C ARG A 96 -6.36 5.56 -13.86
N ASP A 97 -7.62 5.31 -13.56
CA ASP A 97 -8.72 5.56 -14.47
C ASP A 97 -8.77 7.06 -14.82
N LYS A 98 -9.04 7.38 -16.07
CA LYS A 98 -9.00 8.77 -16.56
C LYS A 98 -10.12 9.64 -16.01
N GLU A 99 -11.28 9.05 -15.73
CA GLU A 99 -12.48 9.76 -15.27
C GLU A 99 -12.51 9.82 -13.74
N SER A 100 -12.49 8.66 -13.07
CA SER A 100 -12.58 8.59 -11.60
C SER A 100 -11.32 9.02 -10.88
N LYS A 101 -10.14 9.04 -11.56
CA LYS A 101 -8.81 9.26 -10.96
C LYS A 101 -8.42 8.23 -9.89
N GLU A 102 -9.20 7.17 -9.76
CA GLU A 102 -8.89 6.03 -8.89
C GLU A 102 -7.95 5.05 -9.58
N TYR A 103 -7.27 4.23 -8.80
CA TYR A 103 -6.46 3.17 -9.40
C TYR A 103 -7.37 2.13 -10.04
N VAL A 104 -7.00 1.65 -11.22
CA VAL A 104 -7.72 0.53 -11.84
C VAL A 104 -7.65 -0.69 -10.93
N ASP A 105 -8.73 -1.47 -10.88
CA ASP A 105 -8.76 -2.72 -10.11
C ASP A 105 -7.65 -3.67 -10.54
N TRP A 106 -7.18 -4.53 -9.63
CA TRP A 106 -6.08 -5.46 -9.91
C TRP A 106 -6.40 -6.47 -11.02
N ILE A 107 -7.68 -6.83 -11.20
CA ILE A 107 -8.11 -7.73 -12.27
C ILE A 107 -7.93 -7.05 -13.63
N LYS A 108 -8.40 -5.81 -13.78
CA LYS A 108 -8.19 -5.01 -14.99
C LYS A 108 -6.71 -4.75 -15.24
N HIS A 109 -5.94 -4.51 -14.18
CA HIS A 109 -4.48 -4.37 -14.32
C HIS A 109 -3.83 -5.66 -14.79
N LEU A 110 -4.21 -6.82 -14.24
CA LEU A 110 -3.73 -8.14 -14.67
C LEU A 110 -4.03 -8.39 -16.15
N GLU A 111 -5.26 -8.11 -16.60
CA GLU A 111 -5.68 -8.25 -17.99
C GLU A 111 -4.73 -7.51 -18.94
N THR A 112 -4.27 -6.31 -18.59
CA THR A 112 -3.30 -5.54 -19.40
C THR A 112 -1.88 -6.14 -19.44
N LYS A 113 -1.59 -7.18 -18.65
CA LYS A 113 -0.27 -7.81 -18.51
C LYS A 113 -0.21 -9.23 -19.04
N CYS A 114 -1.32 -9.74 -19.55
CA CYS A 114 -1.44 -11.08 -20.12
C CYS A 114 -1.54 -10.97 -21.64
N ASP A 115 -0.88 -11.90 -22.33
CA ASP A 115 -0.86 -11.95 -23.80
C ASP A 115 -2.04 -12.79 -24.34
N SER A 116 -2.71 -13.57 -23.48
CA SER A 116 -3.88 -14.38 -23.82
C SER A 116 -4.90 -14.47 -22.69
N SER A 117 -6.15 -14.81 -23.03
CA SER A 117 -7.21 -15.08 -22.04
C SER A 117 -6.89 -16.27 -21.15
N GLU A 118 -6.19 -17.27 -21.65
CA GLU A 118 -5.78 -18.44 -20.86
C GLU A 118 -4.76 -18.05 -19.78
N GLU A 119 -3.74 -17.27 -20.12
CA GLU A 119 -2.79 -16.72 -19.15
C GLU A 119 -3.46 -15.86 -18.08
N PHE A 120 -4.42 -15.04 -18.50
CA PHE A 120 -5.19 -14.19 -17.60
C PHE A 120 -5.95 -15.04 -16.57
N GLU A 121 -6.71 -16.05 -17.00
CA GLU A 121 -7.48 -16.88 -16.06
C GLU A 121 -6.56 -17.66 -15.12
N ILE A 122 -5.49 -18.27 -15.61
CA ILE A 122 -4.51 -19.00 -14.77
C ILE A 122 -3.92 -18.09 -13.69
N ARG A 123 -3.47 -16.89 -14.04
CA ARG A 123 -2.87 -15.96 -13.08
C ARG A 123 -3.89 -15.37 -12.11
N LYS A 124 -5.09 -15.08 -12.59
CA LYS A 124 -6.21 -14.62 -11.77
C LYS A 124 -6.61 -15.66 -10.72
N GLU A 125 -6.77 -16.91 -11.12
CA GLU A 125 -7.07 -18.01 -10.21
C GLU A 125 -5.95 -18.20 -9.16
N LYS A 126 -4.68 -18.11 -9.57
CA LYS A 126 -3.55 -18.18 -8.65
C LYS A 126 -3.57 -17.06 -7.61
N ILE A 127 -3.89 -15.82 -8.01
CA ILE A 127 -4.03 -14.68 -7.09
C ILE A 127 -5.23 -14.89 -6.16
N ILE A 128 -6.38 -15.31 -6.67
CA ILE A 128 -7.59 -15.58 -5.86
C ILE A 128 -7.32 -16.70 -4.84
N SER A 129 -6.67 -17.78 -5.26
CA SER A 129 -6.26 -18.87 -4.38
C SER A 129 -5.33 -18.37 -3.26
N HIS A 130 -4.39 -17.47 -3.59
CA HIS A 130 -3.53 -16.85 -2.61
C HIS A 130 -4.31 -15.99 -1.60
N ILE A 131 -5.20 -15.11 -2.04
CA ILE A 131 -6.05 -14.29 -1.17
C ILE A 131 -6.80 -15.16 -0.17
N ASN A 132 -7.41 -16.24 -0.65
CA ASN A 132 -8.19 -17.17 0.16
C ASN A 132 -7.31 -17.96 1.15
N SER A 133 -6.12 -18.41 0.73
CA SER A 133 -5.21 -19.18 1.58
C SER A 133 -4.59 -18.37 2.71
N GLU A 134 -4.43 -17.06 2.52
CA GLU A 134 -3.89 -16.14 3.52
C GLU A 134 -4.98 -15.49 4.39
N ASN A 135 -6.25 -15.85 4.20
CA ASN A 135 -7.39 -15.35 4.98
C ASN A 135 -7.45 -13.81 5.04
N TYR A 136 -7.32 -13.13 3.89
CA TYR A 136 -7.50 -11.68 3.86
C TYR A 136 -8.88 -11.31 4.44
N PRO A 137 -8.97 -10.36 5.39
CA PRO A 137 -10.22 -10.06 6.07
C PRO A 137 -11.29 -9.55 5.09
N LYS A 138 -12.49 -10.15 5.16
CA LYS A 138 -13.66 -9.74 4.39
C LYS A 138 -14.37 -8.62 5.15
N LEU A 139 -13.87 -7.39 4.97
CA LEU A 139 -14.46 -6.21 5.60
C LEU A 139 -15.87 -5.94 5.06
N THR A 140 -16.81 -5.68 5.95
CA THR A 140 -18.14 -5.16 5.62
C THR A 140 -18.03 -3.73 5.07
N GLU A 141 -19.09 -3.23 4.44
CA GLU A 141 -19.10 -1.83 3.97
C GLU A 141 -18.99 -0.83 5.13
N ASP A 142 -19.58 -1.12 6.27
CA ASP A 142 -19.46 -0.27 7.45
C ASP A 142 -18.02 -0.22 7.99
N GLU A 143 -17.32 -1.36 8.03
CA GLU A 143 -15.91 -1.41 8.41
C GLU A 143 -15.02 -0.65 7.42
N LYS A 144 -15.27 -0.79 6.11
CA LYS A 144 -14.54 -0.01 5.09
C LYS A 144 -14.79 1.50 5.23
N ASN A 145 -16.03 1.90 5.47
CA ASN A 145 -16.39 3.29 5.69
C ASN A 145 -15.73 3.85 6.97
N ALA A 146 -15.70 3.08 8.04
CA ALA A 146 -15.00 3.45 9.26
C ALA A 146 -13.49 3.61 9.04
N LEU A 147 -12.85 2.68 8.32
CA LEU A 147 -11.44 2.79 7.96
C LEU A 147 -11.15 4.04 7.13
N LYS A 148 -11.99 4.34 6.14
CA LYS A 148 -11.87 5.55 5.31
C LYS A 148 -11.98 6.81 6.16
N ALA A 149 -12.98 6.90 7.03
CA ALA A 149 -13.19 8.05 7.89
C ALA A 149 -11.98 8.29 8.81
N VAL A 150 -11.44 7.24 9.42
CA VAL A 150 -10.23 7.34 10.27
C VAL A 150 -9.01 7.72 9.44
N ALA A 151 -8.81 7.13 8.27
CA ALA A 151 -7.68 7.43 7.39
C ALA A 151 -7.70 8.90 6.89
N GLU A 152 -8.86 9.42 6.50
CA GLU A 152 -9.01 10.82 6.10
C GLU A 152 -8.78 11.77 7.28
N SER A 153 -9.40 11.52 8.43
CA SER A 153 -9.18 12.31 9.64
C SER A 153 -7.70 12.35 10.05
N LEU A 154 -7.02 11.21 10.00
CA LEU A 154 -5.60 11.10 10.30
C LEU A 154 -4.76 11.91 9.31
N TYR A 155 -5.05 11.80 8.02
CA TYR A 155 -4.37 12.55 6.97
C TYR A 155 -4.51 14.08 7.19
N GLU A 156 -5.72 14.57 7.41
CA GLU A 156 -6.00 16.00 7.62
C GLU A 156 -5.28 16.53 8.86
N ARG A 157 -5.36 15.81 9.97
CA ARG A 157 -4.72 16.21 11.23
C ARG A 157 -3.21 16.32 11.08
N ILE A 158 -2.54 15.33 10.47
CA ILE A 158 -1.08 15.35 10.28
C ILE A 158 -0.68 16.48 9.31
N SER A 159 -1.41 16.67 8.21
CA SER A 159 -1.15 17.75 7.25
C SER A 159 -1.27 19.12 7.90
N ASN A 160 -2.33 19.33 8.71
CA ASN A 160 -2.57 20.60 9.42
C ASN A 160 -1.51 20.85 10.49
N GLU A 161 -1.15 19.83 11.27
CA GLU A 161 -0.16 19.98 12.34
C GLU A 161 1.23 20.31 11.80
N LEU A 162 1.62 19.70 10.68
CA LEU A 162 2.88 20.02 10.04
C LEU A 162 2.89 21.48 9.53
N SER A 163 1.81 21.93 8.92
CA SER A 163 1.67 23.32 8.46
C SER A 163 1.81 24.31 9.62
N LYS A 164 1.11 24.08 10.74
CA LYS A 164 1.22 24.90 11.96
C LYS A 164 2.65 24.93 12.52
N SER A 165 3.31 23.78 12.54
CA SER A 165 4.68 23.67 13.03
C SER A 165 5.68 24.46 12.18
N ILE A 166 5.51 24.44 10.85
CA ILE A 166 6.32 25.25 9.93
C ILE A 166 6.08 26.74 10.14
N ASP A 167 4.83 27.15 10.29
CA ASP A 167 4.49 28.56 10.52
C ASP A 167 5.01 29.06 11.89
N LEU A 168 4.94 28.22 12.91
CA LEU A 168 5.53 28.54 14.21
C LEU A 168 7.05 28.70 14.11
N PHE A 169 7.73 27.79 13.43
CA PHE A 169 9.18 27.93 13.21
C PHE A 169 9.54 29.22 12.48
N LYS A 170 8.82 29.58 11.41
CA LYS A 170 9.04 30.83 10.67
C LYS A 170 8.88 32.07 11.55
N LYS A 171 7.88 32.08 12.45
CA LYS A 171 7.68 33.18 13.41
C LYS A 171 8.83 33.27 14.39
N ILE A 172 9.28 32.15 14.94
CA ILE A 172 10.43 32.10 15.87
C ILE A 172 11.70 32.57 15.15
N ASP A 173 12.01 32.07 13.96
CA ASP A 173 13.17 32.47 13.17
C ASP A 173 13.17 33.98 12.87
N ALA A 174 12.03 34.53 12.46
CA ALA A 174 11.91 35.95 12.19
C ALA A 174 12.12 36.83 13.43
N THR A 175 11.66 36.37 14.59
CA THR A 175 11.68 37.17 15.84
C THR A 175 12.99 37.02 16.60
N LEU A 176 13.52 35.81 16.74
CA LEU A 176 14.65 35.52 17.60
C LEU A 176 15.98 35.42 16.84
N VAL A 177 15.96 35.07 15.57
CA VAL A 177 17.19 34.86 14.79
C VAL A 177 17.49 36.06 13.88
N LYS A 178 16.50 36.60 13.17
CA LYS A 178 16.68 37.72 12.22
C LYS A 178 16.45 39.09 12.84
N GLY A 179 15.75 39.18 13.97
CA GLY A 179 15.52 40.42 14.70
C GLY A 179 16.71 40.93 15.51
N THR A 180 17.82 40.18 15.55
CA THR A 180 19.06 40.53 16.25
C THR A 180 20.20 41.02 15.35
N LYS A 181 19.87 41.41 14.10
CA LYS A 181 20.86 42.03 13.17
C LYS A 181 20.61 43.50 12.99
#